data_b71b05da84991828602e6e94eb7ed571
#
_entry.id   b71b05da84991828602e6e94eb7ed571
#
_cell.length_a   1.000
_cell.length_b   1.000
_cell.length_c   1.000
_cell.angle_alpha   90.00
_cell.angle_beta   90.00
_cell.angle_gamma   90.00
#
_symmetry.space_group_name_H-M   'P 1'
#
loop_
_entity.id
_entity.type
_entity.pdbx_description
1 polymer ?
#
loop_
_entity_poly.entity_id
_entity_poly.type
_entity_poly.pdbx_seq_one_letter_code
_entity_poly.pdbx_strand_id
1 'polypeptide(L)'
;MSKKTNQVDVKRRAASASSCREHDDSPGVTAHLARMTHPLKPTLEAVRRAILATDPAITEGIKWNSPSFYCHGWFATISSHKPAQLDVVFFCGAKVRSDCTVREAINDPDGLLIWPSKDRALLSFKADVDFHARLKSFQRIARQWTGYQKRNAVKA
;
A
#
# COMPACT_ATOMS: atom_id res chain seq x y z
N MET A 1 34.33 -14.64 12.55
CA MET A 1 34.13 -13.18 12.56
C MET A 1 32.83 -12.76 11.85
N SER A 2 31.67 -13.29 12.20
CA SER A 2 30.41 -12.96 11.49
C SER A 2 29.17 -12.90 12.39
N LYS A 3 29.27 -12.36 13.61
CA LYS A 3 28.12 -12.26 14.53
C LYS A 3 27.69 -10.83 14.90
N LYS A 4 28.30 -9.78 14.37
CA LYS A 4 27.95 -8.38 14.70
C LYS A 4 26.96 -7.72 13.73
N THR A 5 26.75 -8.25 12.54
CA THR A 5 25.88 -7.65 11.52
C THR A 5 24.39 -7.89 11.80
N ASN A 6 24.04 -8.97 12.47
CA ASN A 6 22.65 -9.39 12.65
C ASN A 6 21.88 -8.59 13.72
N GLN A 7 22.59 -8.02 14.70
CA GLN A 7 21.92 -7.33 15.82
C GLN A 7 21.53 -5.88 15.50
N VAL A 8 22.26 -5.23 14.60
CA VAL A 8 21.96 -3.86 14.16
C VAL A 8 20.77 -3.88 13.19
N ASP A 9 20.69 -4.87 12.30
CA ASP A 9 19.58 -5.00 11.37
C ASP A 9 18.27 -5.38 12.08
N VAL A 10 18.32 -6.23 13.09
CA VAL A 10 17.14 -6.59 13.91
C VAL A 10 16.64 -5.38 14.70
N LYS A 11 17.53 -4.58 15.28
CA LYS A 11 17.16 -3.35 16.00
C LYS A 11 16.59 -2.27 15.06
N ARG A 12 17.15 -2.13 13.86
CA ARG A 12 16.62 -1.19 12.84
C ARG A 12 15.24 -1.62 12.34
N ARG A 13 15.02 -2.91 12.12
CA ARG A 13 13.71 -3.46 11.74
C ARG A 13 12.67 -3.30 12.84
N ALA A 14 13.03 -3.51 14.09
CA ALA A 14 12.15 -3.33 15.24
C ALA A 14 11.79 -1.85 15.48
N ALA A 15 12.75 -0.93 15.37
CA ALA A 15 12.52 0.51 15.48
C ALA A 15 11.65 1.04 14.33
N SER A 16 11.87 0.54 13.12
CA SER A 16 11.09 0.85 11.92
C SER A 16 9.64 0.38 12.04
N ALA A 17 9.41 -0.83 12.55
CA ALA A 17 8.09 -1.37 12.80
C ALA A 17 7.35 -0.63 13.92
N SER A 18 8.06 -0.14 14.94
CA SER A 18 7.50 0.66 16.04
C SER A 18 6.96 2.00 15.53
N SER A 19 7.69 2.69 14.67
CA SER A 19 7.29 3.98 14.11
C SER A 19 6.05 3.87 13.20
N CYS A 20 5.85 2.76 12.52
CA CYS A 20 4.67 2.55 11.68
C CYS A 20 3.40 2.28 12.51
N ARG A 21 3.52 1.68 13.70
CA ARG A 21 2.38 1.36 14.57
C ARG A 21 1.64 2.57 15.11
N GLU A 22 2.29 3.72 15.21
CA GLU A 22 1.65 4.98 15.63
C GLU A 22 0.57 5.44 14.65
N HIS A 23 0.59 4.92 13.43
CA HIS A 23 -0.38 5.21 12.37
C HIS A 23 -1.43 4.10 12.20
N ASP A 24 -1.41 3.06 13.04
CA ASP A 24 -2.33 1.94 12.92
C ASP A 24 -3.68 2.23 13.56
N ASP A 25 -4.74 2.11 12.74
CA ASP A 25 -6.12 2.18 13.17
C ASP A 25 -6.96 1.09 12.50
N SER A 26 -6.51 -0.15 12.59
CA SER A 26 -7.26 -1.31 12.08
C SER A 26 -8.70 -1.41 12.61
N PRO A 27 -8.99 -1.12 13.90
CA PRO A 27 -10.36 -1.06 14.38
C PRO A 27 -11.22 -0.02 13.68
N GLY A 28 -10.68 1.17 13.41
CA GLY A 28 -11.37 2.25 12.70
C GLY A 28 -11.66 1.87 11.25
N VAL A 29 -10.71 1.24 10.56
CA VAL A 29 -10.91 0.72 9.18
C VAL A 29 -11.99 -0.36 9.18
N THR A 30 -11.96 -1.31 10.11
CA THR A 30 -12.97 -2.38 10.23
C THR A 30 -14.36 -1.79 10.47
N ALA A 31 -14.49 -0.81 11.37
CA ALA A 31 -15.75 -0.14 11.64
C ALA A 31 -16.25 0.67 10.43
N HIS A 32 -15.36 1.31 9.69
CA HIS A 32 -15.69 2.03 8.46
C HIS A 32 -16.25 1.07 7.39
N LEU A 33 -15.60 -0.05 7.17
CA LEU A 33 -16.03 -1.06 6.20
C LEU A 33 -17.34 -1.71 6.61
N ALA A 34 -17.58 -1.93 7.92
CA ALA A 34 -18.84 -2.49 8.42
C ALA A 34 -20.06 -1.61 8.06
N ARG A 35 -19.88 -0.29 8.04
CA ARG A 35 -20.93 0.67 7.65
C ARG A 35 -21.04 0.90 6.16
N MET A 36 -20.04 0.48 5.39
CA MET A 36 -20.01 0.70 3.95
C MET A 36 -20.99 -0.24 3.23
N THR A 37 -21.71 0.30 2.25
CA THR A 37 -22.48 -0.47 1.27
C THR A 37 -21.83 -0.26 -0.10
N HIS A 38 -21.28 -1.32 -0.67
CA HIS A 38 -20.66 -1.29 -2.00
C HIS A 38 -20.77 -2.66 -2.65
N PRO A 39 -21.11 -2.76 -3.96
CA PRO A 39 -21.23 -4.04 -4.65
C PRO A 39 -19.96 -4.89 -4.61
N LEU A 40 -18.77 -4.24 -4.60
CA LEU A 40 -17.46 -4.91 -4.54
C LEU A 40 -16.85 -4.91 -3.14
N LYS A 41 -17.65 -4.81 -2.08
CA LYS A 41 -17.14 -4.83 -0.70
C LYS A 41 -16.34 -6.10 -0.38
N PRO A 42 -16.72 -7.32 -0.76
CA PRO A 42 -15.89 -8.50 -0.55
C PRO A 42 -14.53 -8.41 -1.24
N THR A 43 -14.49 -7.86 -2.46
CA THR A 43 -13.24 -7.61 -3.18
C THR A 43 -12.40 -6.55 -2.48
N LEU A 44 -13.01 -5.48 -1.98
CA LEU A 44 -12.32 -4.45 -1.22
C LEU A 44 -11.65 -5.03 0.04
N GLU A 45 -12.36 -5.86 0.78
CA GLU A 45 -11.82 -6.55 1.96
C GLU A 45 -10.68 -7.52 1.61
N ALA A 46 -10.76 -8.19 0.46
CA ALA A 46 -9.70 -9.06 -0.04
C ALA A 46 -8.46 -8.25 -0.46
N VAL A 47 -8.63 -7.11 -1.12
CA VAL A 47 -7.55 -6.17 -1.47
C VAL A 47 -6.86 -5.65 -0.20
N ARG A 48 -7.63 -5.23 0.79
CA ARG A 48 -7.13 -4.82 2.11
C ARG A 48 -6.22 -5.88 2.72
N ARG A 49 -6.70 -7.10 2.83
CA ARG A 49 -5.92 -8.22 3.38
C ARG A 49 -4.65 -8.49 2.58
N ALA A 50 -4.72 -8.42 1.26
CA ALA A 50 -3.57 -8.65 0.39
C ALA A 50 -2.47 -7.59 0.60
N ILE A 51 -2.83 -6.33 0.76
CA ILE A 51 -1.87 -5.26 1.06
C ILE A 51 -1.20 -5.51 2.41
N LEU A 52 -2.00 -5.74 3.46
CA LEU A 52 -1.48 -5.98 4.81
C LEU A 52 -0.58 -7.23 4.89
N ALA A 53 -0.86 -8.25 4.10
CA ALA A 53 -0.05 -9.47 4.03
C ALA A 53 1.30 -9.28 3.31
N THR A 54 1.48 -8.19 2.60
CA THR A 54 2.69 -7.92 1.81
C THR A 54 3.92 -7.68 2.69
N ASP A 55 3.76 -6.97 3.80
CA ASP A 55 4.84 -6.66 4.74
C ASP A 55 4.25 -6.44 6.14
N PRO A 56 4.81 -7.05 7.20
CA PRO A 56 4.32 -6.89 8.57
C PRO A 56 4.47 -5.45 9.13
N ALA A 57 5.26 -4.60 8.48
CA ALA A 57 5.41 -3.19 8.84
C ALA A 57 4.27 -2.31 8.30
N ILE A 58 3.43 -2.81 7.41
CA ILE A 58 2.29 -2.05 6.88
C ILE A 58 1.22 -1.92 7.97
N THR A 59 0.79 -0.70 8.20
CA THR A 59 -0.34 -0.34 9.05
C THR A 59 -1.43 0.33 8.21
N GLU A 60 -2.60 0.53 8.79
CA GLU A 60 -3.74 1.07 8.06
C GLU A 60 -4.52 2.11 8.87
N GLY A 61 -5.27 2.95 8.18
CA GLY A 61 -6.14 3.94 8.77
C GLY A 61 -7.12 4.49 7.74
N ILE A 62 -7.96 5.43 8.17
CA ILE A 62 -8.89 6.11 7.27
C ILE A 62 -8.30 7.47 6.89
N LYS A 63 -8.06 7.67 5.60
CA LYS A 63 -7.67 8.94 4.98
C LYS A 63 -8.58 9.21 3.79
N TRP A 64 -8.96 10.46 3.61
CA TRP A 64 -9.86 10.84 2.50
C TRP A 64 -11.14 9.98 2.44
N ASN A 65 -11.67 9.65 3.62
CA ASN A 65 -12.83 8.77 3.78
C ASN A 65 -12.65 7.37 3.14
N SER A 66 -11.43 6.88 3.09
CA SER A 66 -11.09 5.59 2.44
C SER A 66 -10.03 4.82 3.23
N PRO A 67 -10.06 3.48 3.20
CA PRO A 67 -9.00 2.66 3.75
C PRO A 67 -7.66 3.01 3.09
N SER A 68 -6.68 3.36 3.91
CA SER A 68 -5.37 3.82 3.47
C SER A 68 -4.28 3.10 4.24
N PHE A 69 -3.11 2.97 3.61
CA PHE A 69 -2.02 2.13 4.12
C PHE A 69 -0.75 2.94 4.28
N TYR A 70 -0.06 2.67 5.37
CA TYR A 70 1.15 3.36 5.79
C TYR A 70 2.32 2.39 5.91
N CYS A 71 3.46 2.75 5.33
CA CYS A 71 4.75 2.10 5.54
C CYS A 71 5.86 3.12 5.28
N HIS A 72 6.40 3.74 6.35
CA HIS A 72 7.32 4.89 6.27
C HIS A 72 6.76 6.08 5.48
N GLY A 73 5.46 6.24 5.48
CA GLY A 73 4.67 7.21 4.76
C GLY A 73 3.39 6.58 4.23
N TRP A 74 2.35 7.37 4.06
CA TRP A 74 1.13 6.90 3.39
C TRP A 74 1.46 6.59 1.92
N PHE A 75 1.11 5.39 1.45
CA PHE A 75 1.53 4.94 0.12
C PHE A 75 0.42 4.35 -0.74
N ALA A 76 -0.71 3.99 -0.17
CA ALA A 76 -1.83 3.44 -0.92
C ALA A 76 -3.17 3.77 -0.26
N THR A 77 -4.20 3.91 -1.08
CA THR A 77 -5.60 4.03 -0.63
C THR A 77 -6.51 3.26 -1.58
N ILE A 78 -7.61 2.71 -1.05
CA ILE A 78 -8.62 2.01 -1.85
C ILE A 78 -9.79 2.96 -2.08
N SER A 79 -9.95 3.42 -3.31
CA SER A 79 -11.07 4.26 -3.73
C SER A 79 -12.25 3.40 -4.18
N SER A 80 -13.41 3.65 -3.61
CA SER A 80 -14.68 2.97 -3.91
C SER A 80 -15.75 3.92 -4.44
N HIS A 81 -15.34 5.01 -5.09
CA HIS A 81 -16.27 6.01 -5.60
C HIS A 81 -17.12 5.52 -6.78
N LYS A 82 -16.63 4.50 -7.49
CA LYS A 82 -17.33 3.91 -8.63
C LYS A 82 -18.02 2.60 -8.18
N PRO A 83 -19.31 2.39 -8.47
CA PRO A 83 -20.03 1.20 -8.00
C PRO A 83 -19.55 -0.11 -8.65
N ALA A 84 -19.01 -0.04 -9.86
CA ALA A 84 -18.54 -1.20 -10.63
C ALA A 84 -17.03 -1.38 -10.64
N GLN A 85 -16.27 -0.62 -9.85
CA GLN A 85 -14.82 -0.62 -9.89
C GLN A 85 -14.23 -0.16 -8.55
N LEU A 86 -13.16 -0.85 -8.14
CA LEU A 86 -12.27 -0.39 -7.08
C LEU A 86 -10.95 0.07 -7.69
N ASP A 87 -10.47 1.20 -7.25
CA ASP A 87 -9.16 1.73 -7.65
C ASP A 87 -8.22 1.71 -6.45
N VAL A 88 -7.10 1.00 -6.55
CA VAL A 88 -6.00 1.17 -5.61
C VAL A 88 -5.10 2.27 -6.15
N VAL A 89 -5.02 3.35 -5.40
CA VAL A 89 -4.18 4.51 -5.73
C VAL A 89 -2.90 4.38 -4.92
N PHE A 90 -1.78 4.17 -5.61
CA PHE A 90 -0.44 4.20 -5.02
C PHE A 90 0.14 5.61 -5.15
N PHE A 91 0.81 6.09 -4.11
CA PHE A 91 1.39 7.43 -4.07
C PHE A 91 2.60 7.51 -3.11
N CYS A 92 3.34 8.62 -3.16
CA CYS A 92 4.50 8.88 -2.32
C CYS A 92 4.22 10.03 -1.37
N GLY A 93 3.34 9.81 -0.39
CA GLY A 93 2.87 10.84 0.52
C GLY A 93 1.74 11.71 -0.07
N ALA A 94 1.14 12.57 0.76
CA ALA A 94 -0.04 13.34 0.40
C ALA A 94 0.24 14.48 -0.60
N LYS A 95 1.49 15.00 -0.62
CA LYS A 95 1.91 16.08 -1.52
C LYS A 95 2.52 15.51 -2.79
N VAL A 96 2.20 16.11 -3.93
CA VAL A 96 2.86 15.80 -5.21
C VAL A 96 4.35 16.14 -5.12
N ARG A 97 5.20 15.19 -5.53
CA ARG A 97 6.66 15.33 -5.49
C ARG A 97 7.23 15.28 -6.90
N SER A 98 7.85 16.37 -7.34
CA SER A 98 8.50 16.46 -8.65
C SER A 98 9.81 15.65 -8.72
N ASP A 99 10.43 15.38 -7.57
CA ASP A 99 11.67 14.62 -7.42
C ASP A 99 11.47 13.11 -7.23
N CYS A 100 10.22 12.64 -7.29
CA CYS A 100 9.88 11.24 -7.08
C CYS A 100 10.31 10.38 -8.28
N THR A 101 11.05 9.31 -7.99
CA THR A 101 11.54 8.35 -8.98
C THR A 101 10.87 6.98 -8.87
N VAL A 102 9.73 6.90 -8.18
CA VAL A 102 9.05 5.64 -7.93
C VAL A 102 8.64 4.92 -9.22
N ARG A 103 8.26 5.67 -10.24
CA ARG A 103 7.88 5.10 -11.54
C ARG A 103 8.99 4.26 -12.16
N GLU A 104 10.26 4.72 -12.07
CA GLU A 104 11.41 3.98 -12.58
C GLU A 104 11.77 2.78 -11.69
N ALA A 105 11.36 2.81 -10.42
CA ALA A 105 11.66 1.75 -9.46
C ALA A 105 10.66 0.60 -9.46
N ILE A 106 9.48 0.78 -10.08
CA ILE A 106 8.43 -0.23 -10.13
C ILE A 106 8.50 -1.01 -11.44
N ASN A 107 8.71 -2.32 -11.32
CA ASN A 107 8.61 -3.25 -12.45
C ASN A 107 7.19 -3.81 -12.52
N ASP A 108 6.49 -3.48 -13.62
CA ASP A 108 5.11 -3.90 -13.90
C ASP A 108 5.04 -4.59 -15.28
N PRO A 109 5.54 -5.85 -15.37
CA PRO A 109 5.58 -6.56 -16.65
C PRO A 109 4.20 -6.88 -17.22
N ASP A 110 3.18 -6.93 -16.38
CA ASP A 110 1.79 -7.21 -16.79
C ASP A 110 1.03 -5.95 -17.22
N GLY A 111 1.65 -4.76 -17.07
CA GLY A 111 1.05 -3.49 -17.48
C GLY A 111 -0.23 -3.13 -16.73
N LEU A 112 -0.30 -3.44 -15.43
CA LEU A 112 -1.48 -3.22 -14.60
C LEU A 112 -1.64 -1.78 -14.13
N LEU A 113 -0.54 -1.02 -14.06
CA LEU A 113 -0.51 0.33 -13.55
C LEU A 113 -0.80 1.36 -14.63
N ILE A 114 -1.67 2.31 -14.28
CA ILE A 114 -1.86 3.55 -15.02
C ILE A 114 -1.18 4.66 -14.23
N TRP A 115 -0.34 5.45 -14.89
CA TRP A 115 0.46 6.51 -14.27
C TRP A 115 -0.06 7.91 -14.63
N PRO A 116 -0.95 8.52 -13.83
CA PRO A 116 -1.37 9.90 -14.05
C PRO A 116 -0.25 10.91 -13.78
N SER A 117 0.73 10.56 -12.95
CA SER A 117 1.91 11.38 -12.67
C SER A 117 3.11 10.51 -12.29
N LYS A 118 4.29 11.13 -12.09
CA LYS A 118 5.53 10.42 -11.72
C LYS A 118 5.48 9.75 -10.34
N ASP A 119 4.67 10.28 -9.45
CA ASP A 119 4.58 9.88 -8.04
C ASP A 119 3.27 9.15 -7.70
N ARG A 120 2.45 8.85 -8.72
CA ARG A 120 1.12 8.31 -8.51
C ARG A 120 0.74 7.30 -9.59
N ALA A 121 0.23 6.14 -9.17
CA ALA A 121 -0.25 5.10 -10.07
C ALA A 121 -1.58 4.53 -9.59
N LEU A 122 -2.39 4.04 -10.53
CA LEU A 122 -3.67 3.39 -10.26
C LEU A 122 -3.65 1.96 -10.76
N LEU A 123 -4.22 1.07 -9.96
CA LEU A 123 -4.53 -0.30 -10.35
C LEU A 123 -6.01 -0.56 -10.03
N SER A 124 -6.78 -0.98 -11.03
CA SER A 124 -8.23 -1.11 -10.91
C SER A 124 -8.68 -2.56 -10.93
N PHE A 125 -9.69 -2.86 -10.11
CA PHE A 125 -10.40 -4.15 -10.09
C PHE A 125 -11.89 -3.92 -10.37
N LYS A 126 -12.43 -4.63 -11.37
CA LYS A 126 -13.85 -4.52 -11.77
C LYS A 126 -14.71 -5.63 -11.20
N ALA A 127 -14.10 -6.73 -10.77
CA ALA A 127 -14.78 -7.88 -10.19
C ALA A 127 -13.82 -8.70 -9.34
N ASP A 128 -14.36 -9.59 -8.54
CA ASP A 128 -13.57 -10.51 -7.71
C ASP A 128 -12.65 -11.41 -8.54
N VAL A 129 -13.09 -11.83 -9.72
CA VAL A 129 -12.29 -12.61 -10.68
C VAL A 129 -11.03 -11.86 -11.11
N ASP A 130 -11.13 -10.55 -11.39
CA ASP A 130 -9.99 -9.71 -11.74
C ASP A 130 -8.97 -9.66 -10.60
N PHE A 131 -9.44 -9.54 -9.37
CA PHE A 131 -8.57 -9.52 -8.20
C PHE A 131 -7.79 -10.82 -8.06
N HIS A 132 -8.46 -11.96 -8.11
CA HIS A 132 -7.81 -13.26 -7.97
C HIS A 132 -6.79 -13.54 -9.08
N ALA A 133 -7.12 -13.18 -10.32
CA ALA A 133 -6.19 -13.33 -11.45
C ALA A 133 -4.92 -12.47 -11.33
N ARG A 134 -5.02 -11.31 -10.68
CA ARG A 134 -3.95 -10.31 -10.57
C ARG A 134 -3.27 -10.28 -9.20
N LEU A 135 -3.70 -11.12 -8.26
CA LEU A 135 -3.25 -11.05 -6.87
C LEU A 135 -1.72 -11.06 -6.71
N LYS A 136 -1.04 -11.98 -7.39
CA LYS A 136 0.44 -12.09 -7.29
C LYS A 136 1.14 -10.85 -7.84
N SER A 137 0.69 -10.36 -8.98
CA SER A 137 1.24 -9.14 -9.60
C SER A 137 0.96 -7.91 -8.75
N PHE A 138 -0.24 -7.81 -8.21
CA PHE A 138 -0.64 -6.74 -7.28
C PHE A 138 0.25 -6.73 -6.02
N GLN A 139 0.45 -7.87 -5.38
CA GLN A 139 1.32 -7.97 -4.20
C GLN A 139 2.77 -7.66 -4.52
N ARG A 140 3.26 -8.03 -5.70
CA ARG A 140 4.59 -7.67 -6.17
C ARG A 140 4.75 -6.16 -6.30
N ILE A 141 3.77 -5.48 -6.87
CA ILE A 141 3.74 -4.02 -6.99
C ILE A 141 3.73 -3.37 -5.60
N ALA A 142 2.85 -3.82 -4.70
CA ALA A 142 2.79 -3.30 -3.34
C ALA A 142 4.12 -3.47 -2.58
N ARG A 143 4.78 -4.61 -2.75
CA ARG A 143 6.09 -4.91 -2.15
C ARG A 143 7.19 -4.00 -2.68
N GLN A 144 7.20 -3.73 -3.98
CA GLN A 144 8.15 -2.80 -4.60
C GLN A 144 7.90 -1.37 -4.10
N TRP A 145 6.64 -0.98 -3.96
CA TRP A 145 6.29 0.36 -3.48
C TRP A 145 6.73 0.59 -2.03
N THR A 146 6.43 -0.34 -1.14
CA THR A 146 6.90 -0.26 0.26
C THR A 146 8.42 -0.30 0.35
N GLY A 147 9.09 -1.08 -0.49
CA GLY A 147 10.54 -1.09 -0.61
C GLY A 147 11.11 0.27 -1.01
N TYR A 148 10.49 0.93 -1.98
CA TYR A 148 10.83 2.30 -2.38
C TYR A 148 10.65 3.29 -1.23
N GLN A 149 9.52 3.24 -0.52
CA GLN A 149 9.24 4.07 0.64
C GLN A 149 10.30 3.90 1.73
N LYS A 150 10.67 2.67 2.07
CA LYS A 150 11.69 2.37 3.07
C LYS A 150 13.05 2.99 2.71
N ARG A 151 13.49 2.85 1.46
CA ARG A 151 14.78 3.40 0.99
C ARG A 151 14.81 4.92 1.01
N ASN A 152 13.69 5.57 0.74
CA ASN A 152 13.62 7.02 0.65
C ASN A 152 13.28 7.70 1.99
N ALA A 153 12.67 7.00 2.94
CA ALA A 153 12.48 7.48 4.31
C ALA A 153 13.80 7.70 5.07
N VAL A 154 14.83 6.90 4.75
CA VAL A 154 16.16 7.02 5.38
C VAL A 154 16.93 8.25 4.87
N LYS A 155 16.53 8.84 3.74
CA LYS A 155 17.18 10.01 3.13
C LYS A 155 16.58 11.34 3.57
N ALA A 156 15.45 11.29 4.25
CA ALA A 156 14.80 12.45 4.85
C ALA A 156 15.23 12.59 6.31
#